data_085d0aa9f1b7fb9dc6a12f6ad92ee3df
#
_entry.id   085d0aa9f1b7fb9dc6a12f6ad92ee3df
#
_cell.length_a   1.000
_cell.length_b   1.000
_cell.length_c   1.000
_cell.angle_alpha   90.00
_cell.angle_beta   90.00
_cell.angle_gamma   90.00
#
_symmetry.space_group_name_H-M   'P 1'
#
loop_
_entity.id
_entity.type
_entity.pdbx_description
1 polymer ?
#
loop_
_entity_poly.entity_id
_entity_poly.type
_entity_poly.pdbx_seq_one_letter_code
_entity_poly.pdbx_strand_id
1 'polypeptide(L)'
;MSVSLEFLQTVLDSLTVALIVTDRDSKIVVFNRTAGEILAQDPESRLGSSALSCHPKHSEAAVQRMVEDLRDRVYEPYHGWVNFQGHGLYEYISALRNEQGEWLGTLVEIHDVADKVELLRRLGEWNEPKLSGVGDDAPRAPHPTPAADA
;
A
#
# COMPACT_ATOMS: atom_id res chain seq x y z
N MET A 1 12.10 25.33 -13.24
CA MET A 1 10.94 24.91 -14.04
C MET A 1 9.87 24.43 -13.05
N SER A 2 8.72 25.03 -13.06
CA SER A 2 7.60 24.63 -12.19
C SER A 2 6.78 23.55 -12.90
N VAL A 3 6.57 22.42 -12.23
CA VAL A 3 5.74 21.31 -12.74
C VAL A 3 4.29 21.62 -12.40
N SER A 4 3.37 21.50 -13.38
CA SER A 4 1.94 21.73 -13.14
C SER A 4 1.30 20.55 -12.39
N LEU A 5 0.19 20.82 -11.69
CA LEU A 5 -0.60 19.75 -11.03
C LEU A 5 -1.14 18.74 -12.04
N GLU A 6 -1.57 19.22 -13.23
CA GLU A 6 -2.03 18.37 -14.33
C GLU A 6 -0.93 17.40 -14.81
N PHE A 7 0.31 17.90 -14.92
CA PHE A 7 1.44 17.05 -15.31
C PHE A 7 1.72 16.00 -14.22
N LEU A 8 1.70 16.39 -12.94
CA LEU A 8 1.89 15.44 -11.83
C LEU A 8 0.78 14.37 -11.81
N GLN A 9 -0.47 14.76 -12.04
CA GLN A 9 -1.57 13.80 -12.16
C GLN A 9 -1.34 12.82 -13.31
N THR A 10 -0.92 13.33 -14.47
CA THR A 10 -0.58 12.49 -15.62
C THR A 10 0.53 11.49 -15.29
N VAL A 11 1.56 11.92 -14.55
CA VAL A 11 2.64 11.04 -14.10
C VAL A 11 2.09 9.94 -13.18
N LEU A 12 1.29 10.31 -12.16
CA LEU A 12 0.69 9.36 -11.22
C LEU A 12 -0.18 8.32 -11.92
N ASP A 13 -0.98 8.75 -12.91
CA ASP A 13 -1.86 7.87 -13.69
C ASP A 13 -1.12 7.03 -14.73
N SER A 14 0.14 7.37 -15.03
CA SER A 14 1.00 6.60 -15.94
C SER A 14 1.84 5.54 -15.22
N LEU A 15 1.84 5.53 -13.89
CA LEU A 15 2.56 4.52 -13.11
C LEU A 15 1.95 3.13 -13.31
N THR A 16 2.80 2.12 -13.35
CA THR A 16 2.38 0.70 -13.39
C THR A 16 2.15 0.11 -12.00
N VAL A 17 2.37 0.90 -10.96
CA VAL A 17 2.11 0.58 -9.57
C VAL A 17 0.81 1.28 -9.12
N ALA A 18 -0.03 0.58 -8.38
CA ALA A 18 -1.15 1.22 -7.71
C ALA A 18 -0.63 2.11 -6.59
N LEU A 19 -1.01 3.37 -6.62
CA LEU A 19 -0.61 4.35 -5.61
C LEU A 19 -1.84 4.91 -4.92
N ILE A 20 -1.87 4.76 -3.60
CA ILE A 20 -2.91 5.29 -2.73
C ILE A 20 -2.22 6.12 -1.65
N VAL A 21 -2.63 7.37 -1.50
CA VAL A 21 -2.10 8.24 -0.44
C VAL A 21 -3.26 8.75 0.40
N THR A 22 -3.08 8.71 1.70
CA THR A 22 -4.02 9.31 2.65
C THR A 22 -3.39 10.51 3.33
N ASP A 23 -4.23 11.44 3.76
CA ASP A 23 -3.84 12.54 4.64
C ASP A 23 -3.79 12.11 6.13
N ARG A 24 -3.60 13.10 7.01
CA ARG A 24 -3.52 12.92 8.47
C ARG A 24 -4.82 12.38 9.09
N ASP A 25 -5.95 12.59 8.41
CA ASP A 25 -7.28 12.14 8.83
C ASP A 25 -7.68 10.80 8.18
N SER A 26 -6.72 10.11 7.58
CA SER A 26 -6.92 8.86 6.83
C SER A 26 -7.89 9.00 5.66
N LYS A 27 -8.04 10.20 5.11
CA LYS A 27 -8.80 10.42 3.87
C LYS A 27 -7.91 10.22 2.67
N ILE A 28 -8.42 9.54 1.66
CA ILE A 28 -7.72 9.29 0.41
C ILE A 28 -7.58 10.59 -0.37
N VAL A 29 -6.36 11.02 -0.63
CA VAL A 29 -6.01 12.23 -1.39
C VAL A 29 -5.36 11.92 -2.73
N VAL A 30 -4.82 10.71 -2.91
CA VAL A 30 -4.37 10.18 -4.19
C VAL A 30 -4.90 8.76 -4.33
N PHE A 31 -5.46 8.46 -5.49
CA PHE A 31 -5.88 7.13 -5.90
C PHE A 31 -5.70 7.09 -7.41
N ASN A 32 -4.55 6.58 -7.89
CA ASN A 32 -4.22 6.65 -9.29
C ASN A 32 -5.01 5.63 -10.14
N ARG A 33 -4.92 5.76 -11.45
CA ARG A 33 -5.62 4.88 -12.40
C ARG A 33 -5.30 3.40 -12.15
N THR A 34 -4.05 3.06 -11.94
CA THR A 34 -3.62 1.67 -11.69
C THR A 34 -4.23 1.11 -10.41
N ALA A 35 -4.41 1.93 -9.36
CA ALA A 35 -5.16 1.52 -8.16
C ALA A 35 -6.61 1.18 -8.50
N GLY A 36 -7.25 1.99 -9.34
CA GLY A 36 -8.61 1.72 -9.82
C GLY A 36 -8.71 0.41 -10.60
N GLU A 37 -7.76 0.14 -11.47
CA GLU A 37 -7.72 -1.09 -12.27
C GLU A 37 -7.48 -2.34 -11.40
N ILE A 38 -6.48 -2.32 -10.53
CA ILE A 38 -6.12 -3.46 -9.67
C ILE A 38 -7.21 -3.76 -8.65
N LEU A 39 -7.80 -2.73 -8.04
CA LEU A 39 -8.80 -2.88 -6.98
C LEU A 39 -10.24 -2.89 -7.50
N ALA A 40 -10.44 -2.78 -8.80
CA ALA A 40 -11.74 -2.71 -9.46
C ALA A 40 -12.65 -1.62 -8.85
N GLN A 41 -12.08 -0.41 -8.66
CA GLN A 41 -12.77 0.72 -8.06
C GLN A 41 -12.60 1.98 -8.93
N ASP A 42 -13.60 2.84 -8.91
CA ASP A 42 -13.52 4.12 -9.59
C ASP A 42 -12.67 5.12 -8.76
N PRO A 43 -11.56 5.65 -9.31
CA PRO A 43 -10.67 6.57 -8.61
C PRO A 43 -11.38 7.82 -8.07
N GLU A 44 -12.28 8.43 -8.86
CA GLU A 44 -12.98 9.65 -8.45
C GLU A 44 -13.88 9.41 -7.24
N SER A 45 -14.53 8.25 -7.17
CA SER A 45 -15.39 7.90 -6.03
C SER A 45 -14.61 7.63 -4.75
N ARG A 46 -13.31 7.34 -4.85
CA ARG A 46 -12.44 7.05 -3.72
C ARG A 46 -11.83 8.31 -3.10
N LEU A 47 -11.59 9.34 -3.89
CA LEU A 47 -11.03 10.62 -3.40
C LEU A 47 -11.91 11.23 -2.31
N GLY A 48 -11.30 11.61 -1.19
CA GLY A 48 -11.98 12.17 -0.01
C GLY A 48 -12.69 11.16 0.88
N SER A 49 -12.80 9.89 0.47
CA SER A 49 -13.35 8.83 1.33
C SER A 49 -12.33 8.37 2.38
N SER A 50 -12.82 7.78 3.47
CA SER A 50 -11.94 7.21 4.49
C SER A 50 -11.27 5.94 3.99
N ALA A 51 -9.95 5.84 4.13
CA ALA A 51 -9.22 4.60 3.85
C ALA A 51 -9.65 3.45 4.76
N LEU A 52 -10.09 3.74 5.99
CA LEU A 52 -10.59 2.72 6.92
C LEU A 52 -11.87 2.05 6.39
N SER A 53 -12.74 2.80 5.71
CA SER A 53 -13.97 2.25 5.13
C SER A 53 -13.76 1.35 3.92
N CYS A 54 -12.54 1.26 3.40
CA CYS A 54 -12.18 0.33 2.32
C CYS A 54 -11.96 -1.09 2.83
N HIS A 55 -11.83 -1.26 4.14
CA HIS A 55 -11.56 -2.52 4.80
C HIS A 55 -12.83 -3.09 5.46
N PRO A 56 -12.95 -4.43 5.58
CA PRO A 56 -14.01 -5.03 6.38
C PRO A 56 -13.96 -4.53 7.82
N LYS A 57 -15.14 -4.39 8.46
CA LYS A 57 -15.23 -3.85 9.83
C LYS A 57 -14.34 -4.57 10.85
N HIS A 58 -14.14 -5.88 10.68
CA HIS A 58 -13.29 -6.65 11.60
C HIS A 58 -11.80 -6.31 11.51
N SER A 59 -11.34 -5.71 10.39
CA SER A 59 -9.94 -5.29 10.20
C SER A 59 -9.70 -3.81 10.44
N GLU A 60 -10.74 -2.98 10.57
CA GLU A 60 -10.59 -1.53 10.77
C GLU A 60 -9.66 -1.18 11.95
N ALA A 61 -9.86 -1.83 13.11
CA ALA A 61 -9.03 -1.57 14.30
C ALA A 61 -7.55 -1.94 14.09
N ALA A 62 -7.29 -2.93 13.27
CA ALA A 62 -5.93 -3.36 12.97
C ALA A 62 -5.26 -2.41 11.96
N VAL A 63 -6.00 -1.95 10.94
CA VAL A 63 -5.53 -0.92 10.00
C VAL A 63 -5.26 0.39 10.73
N GLN A 64 -6.16 0.79 11.65
CA GLN A 64 -5.95 2.00 12.44
C GLN A 64 -4.68 1.92 13.29
N ARG A 65 -4.44 0.80 13.98
CA ARG A 65 -3.18 0.60 14.73
C ARG A 65 -1.96 0.68 13.84
N MET A 66 -1.99 0.08 12.67
CA MET A 66 -0.89 0.17 11.71
C MET A 66 -0.61 1.62 11.31
N VAL A 67 -1.64 2.43 11.04
CA VAL A 67 -1.49 3.86 10.72
C VAL A 67 -0.89 4.62 11.91
N GLU A 68 -1.33 4.33 13.14
CA GLU A 68 -0.78 4.91 14.36
C GLU A 68 0.70 4.54 14.56
N ASP A 69 1.06 3.29 14.34
CA ASP A 69 2.44 2.79 14.43
C ASP A 69 3.34 3.48 13.40
N LEU A 70 2.88 3.65 12.16
CA LEU A 70 3.61 4.39 11.12
C LEU A 70 3.76 5.87 11.49
N ARG A 71 2.70 6.49 12.03
CA ARG A 71 2.77 7.87 12.52
C ARG A 71 3.81 8.03 13.62
N ASP A 72 3.82 7.12 14.58
CA ASP A 72 4.67 7.19 15.76
C ASP A 72 6.07 6.58 15.56
N ARG A 73 6.38 6.12 14.33
CA ARG A 73 7.65 5.51 13.93
C ARG A 73 7.99 4.21 14.66
N VAL A 74 6.99 3.47 15.08
CA VAL A 74 7.21 2.17 15.73
C VAL A 74 7.76 1.17 14.73
N TYR A 75 7.21 1.20 13.51
CA TYR A 75 7.62 0.33 12.40
C TYR A 75 7.59 1.11 11.07
N GLU A 76 8.62 0.93 10.23
CA GLU A 76 8.63 1.46 8.86
C GLU A 76 9.59 0.67 7.97
N PRO A 77 9.19 0.37 6.72
CA PRO A 77 7.83 0.26 6.18
C PRO A 77 7.19 -1.09 6.47
N TYR A 78 5.86 -1.17 6.37
CA TYR A 78 5.17 -2.45 6.26
C TYR A 78 5.26 -2.94 4.82
N HIS A 79 5.49 -4.24 4.60
CA HIS A 79 5.38 -4.82 3.28
C HIS A 79 4.99 -6.29 3.34
N GLY A 80 4.34 -6.77 2.31
CA GLY A 80 3.92 -8.16 2.28
C GLY A 80 2.98 -8.52 1.14
N TRP A 81 2.63 -9.81 1.10
CA TRP A 81 1.70 -10.35 0.13
C TRP A 81 0.27 -10.04 0.51
N VAL A 82 -0.52 -9.63 -0.48
CA VAL A 82 -1.97 -9.49 -0.37
C VAL A 82 -2.62 -10.38 -1.40
N ASN A 83 -3.62 -11.15 -1.00
CA ASN A 83 -4.49 -11.85 -1.92
C ASN A 83 -5.77 -11.02 -2.09
N PHE A 84 -5.96 -10.45 -3.25
CA PHE A 84 -7.16 -9.71 -3.59
C PHE A 84 -7.87 -10.39 -4.76
N GLN A 85 -9.06 -10.94 -4.51
CA GLN A 85 -9.89 -11.61 -5.53
C GLN A 85 -9.12 -12.70 -6.33
N GLY A 86 -8.23 -13.43 -5.67
CA GLY A 86 -7.41 -14.47 -6.31
C GLY A 86 -6.14 -13.97 -7.02
N HIS A 87 -5.90 -12.67 -7.03
CA HIS A 87 -4.66 -12.07 -7.54
C HIS A 87 -3.61 -11.93 -6.46
N GLY A 88 -2.42 -12.44 -6.71
CA GLY A 88 -1.27 -12.23 -5.85
C GLY A 88 -0.68 -10.84 -6.05
N LEU A 89 -0.83 -9.99 -5.05
CA LEU A 89 -0.30 -8.63 -5.03
C LEU A 89 0.78 -8.53 -3.96
N TYR A 90 1.72 -7.62 -4.14
CA TYR A 90 2.70 -7.26 -3.11
C TYR A 90 2.56 -5.78 -2.77
N GLU A 91 2.42 -5.47 -1.48
CA GLU A 91 2.23 -4.10 -1.03
C GLU A 91 3.38 -3.59 -0.18
N TYR A 92 3.61 -2.28 -0.27
CA TYR A 92 4.44 -1.50 0.65
C TYR A 92 3.57 -0.40 1.24
N ILE A 93 3.64 -0.26 2.57
CA ILE A 93 2.90 0.78 3.29
C ILE A 93 3.90 1.55 4.13
N SER A 94 3.99 2.86 3.93
CA SER A 94 4.94 3.72 4.60
C SER A 94 4.32 5.04 5.06
N ALA A 95 4.96 5.68 6.02
CA ALA A 95 4.57 7.02 6.42
C ALA A 95 5.01 8.05 5.39
N LEU A 96 4.10 8.91 4.97
CA LEU A 96 4.44 10.10 4.18
C LEU A 96 4.86 11.21 5.14
N ARG A 97 6.10 11.71 4.98
CA ARG A 97 6.67 12.78 5.82
C ARG A 97 7.24 13.88 4.95
N ASN A 98 7.21 15.12 5.46
CA ASN A 98 7.90 16.24 4.84
C ASN A 98 9.41 16.25 5.19
N GLU A 99 10.14 17.22 4.67
CA GLU A 99 11.58 17.39 4.92
C GLU A 99 11.92 17.61 6.41
N GLN A 100 10.99 18.13 7.19
CA GLN A 100 11.13 18.31 8.63
C GLN A 100 10.83 17.03 9.42
N GLY A 101 10.43 15.94 8.72
CA GLY A 101 10.06 14.67 9.32
C GLY A 101 8.66 14.63 9.92
N GLU A 102 7.85 15.66 9.70
CA GLU A 102 6.46 15.67 10.15
C GLU A 102 5.62 14.70 9.34
N TRP A 103 4.81 13.91 10.03
CA TRP A 103 3.90 12.97 9.38
C TRP A 103 2.77 13.72 8.66
N LEU A 104 2.60 13.43 7.39
CA LEU A 104 1.59 14.01 6.52
C LEU A 104 0.45 13.04 6.20
N GLY A 105 0.68 11.74 6.37
CA GLY A 105 -0.28 10.71 6.04
C GLY A 105 0.41 9.37 5.75
N THR A 106 -0.27 8.51 5.00
CA THR A 106 0.19 7.17 4.66
C THR A 106 0.27 7.00 3.16
N LEU A 107 1.32 6.35 2.69
CA LEU A 107 1.54 6.01 1.30
C LEU A 107 1.48 4.48 1.13
N VAL A 108 0.64 4.02 0.23
CA VAL A 108 0.46 2.60 -0.11
C VAL A 108 0.80 2.39 -1.57
N GLU A 109 1.73 1.47 -1.82
CA GLU A 109 2.08 0.97 -3.14
C GLU A 109 1.61 -0.48 -3.26
N ILE A 110 0.87 -0.81 -4.31
CA ILE A 110 0.44 -2.18 -4.59
C ILE A 110 0.97 -2.58 -5.95
N HIS A 111 1.78 -3.65 -5.96
CA HIS A 111 2.43 -4.19 -7.14
C HIS A 111 1.73 -5.47 -7.57
N ASP A 112 1.26 -5.51 -8.82
CA ASP A 112 0.93 -6.79 -9.47
C ASP A 112 2.23 -7.48 -9.85
N VAL A 113 2.48 -8.62 -9.23
CA VAL A 113 3.71 -9.40 -9.40
C VAL A 113 3.46 -10.76 -10.05
N ALA A 114 2.28 -10.94 -10.66
CA ALA A 114 1.88 -12.22 -11.26
C ALA A 114 2.91 -12.74 -12.28
N ASP A 115 3.40 -11.87 -13.16
CA ASP A 115 4.41 -12.25 -14.17
C ASP A 115 5.73 -12.68 -13.53
N LYS A 116 6.15 -12.04 -12.45
CA LYS A 116 7.38 -12.40 -11.71
C LYS A 116 7.21 -13.73 -10.99
N VAL A 117 6.07 -13.97 -10.40
CA VAL A 117 5.73 -15.24 -9.74
C VAL A 117 5.73 -16.38 -10.76
N GLU A 118 5.13 -16.17 -11.92
CA GLU A 118 5.11 -17.15 -13.01
C GLU A 118 6.51 -17.46 -13.52
N LEU A 119 7.37 -16.44 -13.66
CA LEU A 119 8.77 -16.66 -14.04
C LEU A 119 9.51 -17.50 -13.00
N LEU A 120 9.38 -17.18 -11.72
CA LEU A 120 10.02 -17.91 -10.62
C LEU A 120 9.53 -19.35 -10.54
N ARG A 121 8.24 -19.61 -10.79
CA ARG A 121 7.68 -20.96 -10.86
C ARG A 121 8.32 -21.77 -11.99
N ARG A 122 8.47 -21.17 -13.17
CA ARG A 122 9.14 -21.84 -14.31
C ARG A 122 10.61 -22.16 -14.05
N LEU A 123 11.28 -21.32 -13.27
CA LEU A 123 12.68 -21.53 -12.87
C LEU A 123 12.82 -22.53 -11.70
N GLY A 124 11.72 -22.93 -11.05
CA GLY A 124 11.75 -23.76 -9.85
C GLY A 124 12.24 -23.03 -8.59
N GLU A 125 12.24 -21.71 -8.63
CA GLU A 125 12.72 -20.84 -7.55
C GLU A 125 11.57 -20.25 -6.71
N TRP A 126 10.30 -20.52 -7.07
CA TRP A 126 9.15 -20.02 -6.33
C TRP A 126 8.87 -20.86 -5.09
N ASN A 127 8.80 -20.20 -3.95
CA ASN A 127 8.26 -20.77 -2.71
C ASN A 127 6.97 -20.05 -2.37
N GLU A 128 5.86 -20.79 -2.31
CA GLU A 128 4.58 -20.20 -1.93
C GLU A 128 4.70 -19.50 -0.55
N PRO A 129 4.35 -18.21 -0.46
CA PRO A 129 4.39 -17.53 0.81
C PRO A 129 3.41 -18.19 1.77
N LYS A 130 3.84 -18.47 3.00
CA LYS A 130 2.93 -18.89 4.06
C LYS A 130 2.05 -17.68 4.40
N LEU A 131 0.89 -17.62 3.80
CA LEU A 131 -0.14 -16.69 4.23
C LEU A 131 -0.50 -17.11 5.65
N SER A 132 -0.23 -16.26 6.62
CA SER A 132 -0.70 -16.50 8.00
C SER A 132 -2.21 -16.62 7.94
N GLY A 133 -2.76 -17.75 8.34
CA GLY A 133 -4.15 -18.13 8.12
C GLY A 133 -5.23 -17.35 8.88
N VAL A 134 -5.06 -16.07 8.97
CA VAL A 134 -6.07 -15.11 9.38
C VAL A 134 -6.44 -14.37 8.11
N GLY A 135 -7.68 -14.47 7.71
CA GLY A 135 -8.24 -14.04 6.43
C GLY A 135 -7.55 -12.86 5.75
N ASP A 136 -7.69 -12.78 4.47
CA ASP A 136 -6.98 -11.93 3.50
C ASP A 136 -6.80 -10.43 3.87
N ASP A 137 -7.34 -9.98 4.98
CA ASP A 137 -7.44 -8.60 5.46
C ASP A 137 -6.70 -8.30 6.77
N ALA A 138 -5.95 -9.23 7.33
CA ALA A 138 -5.20 -8.93 8.56
C ALA A 138 -3.94 -8.11 8.24
N PRO A 139 -3.71 -6.97 8.93
CA PRO A 139 -2.46 -6.24 8.80
C PRO A 139 -1.31 -7.18 9.18
N ARG A 140 -0.33 -7.24 8.31
CA ARG A 140 0.80 -8.14 8.50
C ARG A 140 1.76 -7.56 9.52
N ALA A 141 2.37 -8.45 10.28
CA ALA A 141 3.44 -8.05 11.18
C ALA A 141 4.54 -7.35 10.37
N PRO A 142 5.08 -6.23 10.87
CA PRO A 142 6.18 -5.55 10.22
C PRO A 142 7.38 -6.48 10.12
N HIS A 143 8.07 -6.45 8.99
CA HIS A 143 9.38 -7.08 8.92
C HIS A 143 10.32 -6.34 9.88
N PRO A 144 11.10 -7.07 10.68
CA PRO A 144 12.13 -6.43 11.47
C PRO A 144 13.08 -5.69 10.51
N THR A 145 13.25 -4.40 10.73
CA THR A 145 14.30 -3.64 10.04
C THR A 145 15.62 -4.34 10.33
N PRO A 146 16.45 -4.69 9.32
CA PRO A 146 17.79 -5.18 9.60
C PRO A 146 18.47 -4.14 10.48
N ALA A 147 19.02 -4.58 11.61
CA ALA A 147 19.80 -3.72 12.46
C ALA A 147 20.84 -3.04 11.57
N ALA A 148 20.87 -1.70 11.59
CA ALA A 148 21.94 -0.98 10.97
C ALA A 148 23.22 -1.49 11.65
N ASP A 149 24.07 -2.18 10.90
CA ASP A 149 25.37 -2.59 11.39
C ASP A 149 26.09 -1.34 11.87
N ALA A 150 26.38 -1.36 13.14
CA ALA A 150 27.11 -0.30 13.83
C ALA A 150 28.55 -0.22 13.35
#